data_57f8af565d7ba0f4d01defd4696f3eb4
#
_entry.id   57f8af565d7ba0f4d01defd4696f3eb4
#
_cell.length_a   1.000
_cell.length_b   1.000
_cell.length_c   1.000
_cell.angle_alpha   90.00
_cell.angle_beta   90.00
_cell.angle_gamma   90.00
#
_symmetry.space_group_name_H-M   'P 1'
#
loop_
_entity.id
_entity.type
_entity.pdbx_description
1 polymer ?
#
loop_
_entity_poly.entity_id
_entity_poly.type
_entity_poly.pdbx_seq_one_letter_code
_entity_poly.pdbx_strand_id
1 'polypeptide(L)'
;MYLRALLLLLITALPLQAEVVVLGMSSDTISITTSFDGSELLIFGAVKREEPIPSEDTLEVIIAVQGPKEPLTLRRKEKKFGIWINADAVEIDLAPSFYAISTSGPFGDILSEVEDLRHKVSIPRAIRSVGAPMTVTDSQSFTEALIRIRTNNELYQLNENAVSFDEQTLFRTSIALPSDLTEGDYKTRILLTRSGKVVSSFETELDVRKVGLEKFLFDLSRQQPLVYGILSLTIAILAGWGASAIFQVFR
;
A
#
# COMPACT_ATOMS: atom_id res chain seq x y z
N MET A 1 -54.26 -21.12 3.75
CA MET A 1 -53.69 -20.06 2.89
C MET A 1 -52.29 -19.65 3.32
N TYR A 2 -52.02 -19.46 4.62
CA TYR A 2 -50.74 -19.01 5.16
C TYR A 2 -49.58 -20.03 5.01
N LEU A 3 -49.82 -21.34 5.07
CA LEU A 3 -48.80 -22.38 4.91
C LEU A 3 -48.19 -22.41 3.51
N ARG A 4 -49.00 -22.11 2.47
CA ARG A 4 -48.54 -22.04 1.07
C ARG A 4 -47.72 -20.74 0.82
N ALA A 5 -48.05 -19.64 1.51
CA ALA A 5 -47.27 -18.41 1.44
C ALA A 5 -45.95 -18.52 2.17
N LEU A 6 -45.89 -19.24 3.29
CA LEU A 6 -44.66 -19.54 4.02
C LEU A 6 -43.74 -20.44 3.22
N LEU A 7 -44.26 -21.45 2.50
CA LEU A 7 -43.50 -22.33 1.63
C LEU A 7 -42.91 -21.58 0.42
N LEU A 8 -43.62 -20.60 -0.13
CA LEU A 8 -43.13 -19.75 -1.22
C LEU A 8 -42.04 -18.79 -0.77
N LEU A 9 -42.10 -18.30 0.49
CA LEU A 9 -41.05 -17.43 1.05
C LEU A 9 -39.75 -18.19 1.32
N LEU A 10 -39.82 -19.49 1.61
CA LEU A 10 -38.66 -20.34 1.86
C LEU A 10 -37.87 -20.69 0.59
N ILE A 11 -38.50 -20.62 -0.58
CA ILE A 11 -37.89 -20.98 -1.89
C ILE A 11 -37.06 -19.79 -2.44
N THR A 12 -37.26 -18.56 -1.95
CA THR A 12 -36.53 -17.38 -2.44
C THR A 12 -35.21 -17.09 -1.75
N ALA A 13 -34.83 -17.88 -0.73
CA ALA A 13 -33.52 -17.79 -0.07
C ALA A 13 -32.50 -18.70 -0.77
N LEU A 14 -32.26 -18.47 -2.06
CA LEU A 14 -31.10 -19.05 -2.73
C LEU A 14 -29.85 -18.38 -2.16
N PRO A 15 -28.83 -19.15 -1.69
CA PRO A 15 -27.57 -18.56 -1.30
C PRO A 15 -26.97 -17.88 -2.53
N LEU A 16 -26.72 -16.58 -2.43
CA LEU A 16 -25.94 -15.85 -3.42
C LEU A 16 -24.50 -16.36 -3.25
N GLN A 17 -24.08 -17.30 -4.11
CA GLN A 17 -22.72 -17.81 -4.06
C GLN A 17 -21.78 -16.72 -4.57
N ALA A 18 -20.92 -16.22 -3.70
CA ALA A 18 -19.90 -15.25 -4.04
C ALA A 18 -18.71 -15.93 -4.73
N GLU A 19 -18.19 -15.32 -5.79
CA GLU A 19 -16.93 -15.73 -6.41
C GLU A 19 -15.80 -15.60 -5.38
N VAL A 20 -14.96 -16.62 -5.25
CA VAL A 20 -13.88 -16.68 -4.26
C VAL A 20 -12.54 -16.49 -4.95
N VAL A 21 -11.75 -15.55 -4.47
CA VAL A 21 -10.37 -15.31 -4.94
C VAL A 21 -9.42 -16.26 -4.22
N VAL A 22 -8.57 -16.95 -4.98
CA VAL A 22 -7.39 -17.67 -4.50
C VAL A 22 -6.17 -16.89 -4.94
N LEU A 23 -5.45 -16.31 -3.98
CA LEU A 23 -4.33 -15.43 -4.23
C LEU A 23 -2.99 -16.14 -4.05
N GLY A 24 -2.01 -15.79 -4.91
CA GLY A 24 -0.59 -15.98 -4.69
C GLY A 24 0.16 -14.65 -4.87
N MET A 25 1.20 -14.46 -4.10
CA MET A 25 2.17 -13.36 -4.27
C MET A 25 3.56 -13.93 -4.45
N SER A 26 4.42 -13.21 -5.16
CA SER A 26 5.83 -13.62 -5.34
C SER A 26 6.60 -13.59 -4.03
N SER A 27 6.18 -12.75 -3.10
CA SER A 27 6.74 -12.64 -1.75
C SER A 27 5.66 -12.18 -0.77
N ASP A 28 5.69 -12.69 0.43
CA ASP A 28 4.90 -12.25 1.58
C ASP A 28 5.69 -11.29 2.49
N THR A 29 6.99 -11.13 2.23
CA THR A 29 7.89 -10.26 2.97
C THR A 29 8.84 -9.53 2.03
N ILE A 30 8.98 -8.22 2.20
CA ILE A 30 9.94 -7.39 1.48
C ILE A 30 11.00 -6.87 2.46
N SER A 31 12.26 -7.16 2.14
CA SER A 31 13.42 -6.74 2.92
C SER A 31 14.07 -5.50 2.33
N ILE A 32 14.02 -4.39 3.07
CA ILE A 32 14.66 -3.12 2.69
C ILE A 32 16.07 -3.08 3.32
N THR A 33 17.10 -3.06 2.48
CA THR A 33 18.50 -2.86 2.88
C THR A 33 18.96 -1.46 2.50
N THR A 34 20.14 -1.04 2.94
CA THR A 34 20.75 0.24 2.50
C THR A 34 21.06 0.32 1.01
N SER A 35 21.12 -0.83 0.34
CA SER A 35 21.30 -0.95 -1.12
C SER A 35 20.00 -1.29 -1.86
N PHE A 36 18.85 -1.07 -1.24
CA PHE A 36 17.56 -1.31 -1.88
C PHE A 36 17.23 -0.19 -2.86
N ASP A 37 17.26 -0.51 -4.15
CA ASP A 37 16.97 0.44 -5.23
C ASP A 37 15.52 0.34 -5.75
N GLY A 38 14.65 -0.38 -5.03
CA GLY A 38 13.31 -0.73 -5.43
C GLY A 38 13.17 -2.20 -5.81
N SER A 39 11.95 -2.66 -5.98
CA SER A 39 11.64 -4.03 -6.41
C SER A 39 10.31 -4.08 -7.15
N GLU A 40 10.02 -5.20 -7.78
CA GLU A 40 8.71 -5.51 -8.33
C GLU A 40 7.98 -6.53 -7.46
N LEU A 41 6.75 -6.21 -7.11
CA LEU A 41 5.83 -7.13 -6.44
C LEU A 41 4.91 -7.76 -7.49
N LEU A 42 5.13 -9.05 -7.77
CA LEU A 42 4.25 -9.81 -8.63
C LEU A 42 3.08 -10.35 -7.80
N ILE A 43 1.87 -10.00 -8.19
CA ILE A 43 0.60 -10.48 -7.62
C ILE A 43 -0.12 -11.28 -8.69
N PHE A 44 -0.51 -12.49 -8.35
CA PHE A 44 -1.26 -13.37 -9.24
C PHE A 44 -2.28 -14.16 -8.47
N GLY A 45 -3.31 -14.61 -9.14
CA GLY A 45 -4.34 -15.42 -8.49
C GLY A 45 -5.35 -16.00 -9.48
N ALA A 46 -6.29 -16.73 -8.92
CA ALA A 46 -7.36 -17.32 -9.65
C ALA A 46 -8.71 -17.04 -9.00
N VAL A 47 -9.72 -16.82 -9.83
CA VAL A 47 -11.11 -16.71 -9.40
C VAL A 47 -11.72 -18.12 -9.43
N LYS A 48 -11.98 -18.66 -8.23
CA LYS A 48 -12.72 -19.92 -8.09
C LYS A 48 -14.21 -19.64 -8.22
N ARG A 49 -14.86 -20.34 -9.14
CA ARG A 49 -16.30 -20.28 -9.36
C ARG A 49 -16.91 -21.66 -9.20
N GLU A 50 -18.14 -21.70 -8.72
CA GLU A 50 -18.95 -22.93 -8.66
C GLU A 50 -19.98 -22.98 -9.81
N GLU A 51 -20.24 -21.81 -10.45
CA GLU A 51 -21.16 -21.68 -11.58
C GLU A 51 -20.45 -21.26 -12.88
N PRO A 52 -21.03 -21.57 -14.04
CA PRO A 52 -20.50 -21.13 -15.34
C PRO A 52 -20.41 -19.60 -15.42
N ILE A 53 -19.44 -19.11 -16.18
CA ILE A 53 -19.25 -17.67 -16.42
C ILE A 53 -20.51 -17.09 -17.07
N PRO A 54 -21.16 -16.06 -16.47
CA PRO A 54 -22.27 -15.39 -17.13
C PRO A 54 -21.82 -14.78 -18.45
N SER A 55 -22.55 -15.02 -19.53
CA SER A 55 -22.17 -14.59 -20.88
C SER A 55 -22.35 -13.09 -21.13
N GLU A 56 -23.05 -12.38 -20.27
CA GLU A 56 -23.50 -10.98 -20.53
C GLU A 56 -22.61 -9.93 -19.85
N ASP A 57 -21.91 -10.26 -18.75
CA ASP A 57 -21.14 -9.28 -17.97
C ASP A 57 -19.69 -9.74 -17.77
N THR A 58 -18.75 -8.97 -18.28
CA THR A 58 -17.32 -9.21 -18.09
C THR A 58 -16.93 -8.95 -16.63
N LEU A 59 -16.19 -9.89 -16.04
CA LEU A 59 -15.59 -9.69 -14.73
C LEU A 59 -14.30 -8.90 -14.88
N GLU A 60 -14.10 -7.91 -14.02
CA GLU A 60 -12.93 -7.06 -13.98
C GLU A 60 -12.23 -7.18 -12.62
N VAL A 61 -10.95 -6.87 -12.58
CA VAL A 61 -10.11 -7.00 -11.39
C VAL A 61 -9.45 -5.68 -11.05
N ILE A 62 -9.55 -5.29 -9.78
CA ILE A 62 -8.81 -4.16 -9.21
C ILE A 62 -7.93 -4.70 -8.09
N ILE A 63 -6.66 -4.37 -8.13
CA ILE A 63 -5.68 -4.74 -7.10
C ILE A 63 -5.14 -3.44 -6.51
N ALA A 64 -5.32 -3.25 -5.20
CA ALA A 64 -4.84 -2.08 -4.48
C ALA A 64 -3.86 -2.51 -3.38
N VAL A 65 -2.63 -2.00 -3.45
CA VAL A 65 -1.61 -2.19 -2.42
C VAL A 65 -1.45 -0.90 -1.64
N GLN A 66 -1.63 -0.98 -0.33
CA GLN A 66 -1.64 0.15 0.59
C GLN A 66 -0.62 -0.04 1.69
N GLY A 67 0.33 0.88 1.80
CA GLY A 67 1.27 0.95 2.92
C GLY A 67 0.63 1.47 4.22
N PRO A 68 1.40 1.49 5.31
CA PRO A 68 0.94 2.01 6.59
C PRO A 68 0.40 3.43 6.45
N LYS A 69 -0.67 3.72 7.21
CA LYS A 69 -1.30 5.04 7.24
C LYS A 69 -0.72 5.87 8.37
N GLU A 70 -0.31 7.08 8.04
CA GLU A 70 0.29 8.00 9.00
C GLU A 70 -0.39 9.37 8.93
N PRO A 71 -0.49 10.07 10.07
CA PRO A 71 -0.88 11.48 10.07
C PRO A 71 0.27 12.33 9.52
N LEU A 72 -0.05 13.37 8.79
CA LEU A 72 0.98 14.28 8.25
C LEU A 72 0.49 15.73 8.20
N THR A 73 1.41 16.67 8.35
CA THR A 73 1.14 18.10 8.25
C THR A 73 1.68 18.63 6.93
N LEU A 74 0.79 19.12 6.08
CA LEU A 74 1.15 19.80 4.85
C LEU A 74 1.27 21.29 5.08
N ARG A 75 2.34 21.89 4.56
CA ARG A 75 2.61 23.31 4.70
C ARG A 75 2.77 23.97 3.35
N ARG A 76 2.03 25.05 3.12
CA ARG A 76 2.18 25.88 1.93
C ARG A 76 3.23 26.96 2.20
N LYS A 77 4.21 27.06 1.31
CA LYS A 77 5.20 28.13 1.35
C LYS A 77 4.73 29.32 0.54
N GLU A 78 4.94 30.50 1.05
CA GLU A 78 4.68 31.76 0.39
C GLU A 78 5.92 32.66 0.43
N LYS A 79 6.19 33.39 -0.65
CA LYS A 79 7.32 34.31 -0.70
C LYS A 79 6.90 35.69 -0.14
N LYS A 80 7.40 36.04 1.06
CA LYS A 80 7.17 37.35 1.67
C LYS A 80 8.52 38.08 1.87
N PHE A 81 8.60 39.31 1.41
CA PHE A 81 9.81 40.13 1.48
C PHE A 81 11.09 39.46 0.95
N GLY A 82 10.94 38.63 -0.12
CA GLY A 82 12.07 37.95 -0.74
C GLY A 82 12.44 36.58 -0.13
N ILE A 83 11.88 36.20 1.01
CA ILE A 83 12.11 34.91 1.68
C ILE A 83 10.89 34.01 1.62
N TRP A 84 11.12 32.70 1.60
CA TRP A 84 10.05 31.70 1.65
C TRP A 84 9.70 31.40 3.10
N ILE A 85 8.43 31.61 3.45
CA ILE A 85 7.89 31.29 4.79
C ILE A 85 6.75 30.29 4.68
N ASN A 86 6.50 29.50 5.72
CA ASN A 86 5.32 28.68 5.83
C ASN A 86 4.11 29.58 6.15
N ALA A 87 3.20 29.75 5.20
CA ALA A 87 2.02 30.61 5.36
C ALA A 87 0.85 29.85 5.99
N ASP A 88 0.56 28.66 5.46
CA ASP A 88 -0.57 27.84 5.90
C ASP A 88 -0.12 26.42 6.20
N ALA A 89 -0.85 25.74 7.09
CA ALA A 89 -0.67 24.35 7.42
C ALA A 89 -2.03 23.64 7.53
N VAL A 90 -2.11 22.44 6.96
CA VAL A 90 -3.28 21.55 7.07
C VAL A 90 -2.81 20.18 7.56
N GLU A 91 -3.48 19.66 8.57
CA GLU A 91 -3.29 18.30 9.05
C GLU A 91 -4.12 17.34 8.23
N ILE A 92 -3.47 16.30 7.71
CA ILE A 92 -4.10 15.13 7.11
C ILE A 92 -4.11 14.06 8.18
N ASP A 93 -5.29 13.63 8.60
CA ASP A 93 -5.44 12.67 9.71
C ASP A 93 -4.76 11.34 9.41
N LEU A 94 -4.98 10.82 8.20
CA LEU A 94 -4.42 9.54 7.76
C LEU A 94 -4.21 9.56 6.24
N ALA A 95 -2.96 9.39 5.83
CA ALA A 95 -2.61 9.15 4.44
C ALA A 95 -1.73 7.89 4.34
N PRO A 96 -1.97 7.00 3.36
CA PRO A 96 -1.10 5.85 3.15
C PRO A 96 0.30 6.31 2.75
N SER A 97 1.33 5.68 3.31
CA SER A 97 2.73 5.98 2.95
C SER A 97 3.03 5.60 1.49
N PHE A 98 2.42 4.52 1.02
CA PHE A 98 2.44 4.02 -0.36
C PHE A 98 1.03 3.62 -0.77
N TYR A 99 0.64 3.86 -2.02
CA TYR A 99 -0.64 3.42 -2.55
C TYR A 99 -0.57 3.17 -4.05
N ALA A 100 -0.71 1.92 -4.45
CA ALA A 100 -0.72 1.53 -5.86
C ALA A 100 -2.02 0.82 -6.20
N ILE A 101 -2.65 1.22 -7.31
CA ILE A 101 -3.85 0.61 -7.87
C ILE A 101 -3.49 0.07 -9.24
N SER A 102 -3.73 -1.21 -9.48
CA SER A 102 -3.64 -1.83 -10.81
C SER A 102 -5.01 -2.35 -11.20
N THR A 103 -5.40 -2.13 -12.44
CA THR A 103 -6.73 -2.45 -12.95
C THR A 103 -6.66 -3.24 -14.25
N SER A 104 -7.67 -4.06 -14.53
CA SER A 104 -7.80 -4.81 -15.78
C SER A 104 -8.37 -4.00 -16.93
N GLY A 105 -9.04 -2.87 -16.63
CA GLY A 105 -9.59 -1.92 -17.60
C GLY A 105 -9.47 -0.50 -17.08
N PRO A 106 -9.98 0.53 -17.78
CA PRO A 106 -9.99 1.91 -17.30
C PRO A 106 -10.75 2.00 -15.97
N PHE A 107 -10.16 2.68 -14.97
CA PHE A 107 -10.69 2.69 -13.59
C PHE A 107 -12.15 3.16 -13.51
N GLY A 108 -12.50 4.21 -14.27
CA GLY A 108 -13.86 4.77 -14.29
C GLY A 108 -14.92 3.85 -14.88
N ASP A 109 -14.52 2.90 -15.74
CA ASP A 109 -15.43 1.96 -16.41
C ASP A 109 -15.71 0.74 -15.54
N ILE A 110 -14.70 0.31 -14.77
CA ILE A 110 -14.77 -0.93 -13.98
C ILE A 110 -15.27 -0.74 -12.55
N LEU A 111 -15.32 0.51 -12.06
CA LEU A 111 -15.79 0.82 -10.71
C LEU A 111 -16.66 2.08 -10.72
N SER A 112 -17.91 1.95 -10.27
CA SER A 112 -18.80 3.11 -10.13
C SER A 112 -18.35 4.03 -8.98
N GLU A 113 -18.67 5.32 -9.07
CA GLU A 113 -18.33 6.29 -8.00
C GLU A 113 -18.93 5.92 -6.64
N VAL A 114 -20.11 5.27 -6.63
CA VAL A 114 -20.77 4.81 -5.40
C VAL A 114 -19.98 3.68 -4.74
N GLU A 115 -19.49 2.74 -5.52
CA GLU A 115 -18.66 1.65 -5.02
C GLU A 115 -17.26 2.14 -4.62
N ASP A 116 -16.69 3.09 -5.36
CA ASP A 116 -15.44 3.75 -4.96
C ASP A 116 -15.60 4.48 -3.62
N LEU A 117 -16.74 5.19 -3.41
CA LEU A 117 -17.02 5.82 -2.12
C LEU A 117 -17.15 4.81 -0.98
N ARG A 118 -17.79 3.67 -1.25
CA ARG A 118 -18.04 2.59 -0.27
C ARG A 118 -16.73 1.89 0.10
N HIS A 119 -15.93 1.52 -0.88
CA HIS A 119 -14.72 0.73 -0.72
C HIS A 119 -13.44 1.57 -0.59
N LYS A 120 -13.52 2.89 -0.85
CA LYS A 120 -12.38 3.84 -0.77
C LYS A 120 -11.19 3.35 -1.58
N VAL A 121 -11.41 3.12 -2.85
CA VAL A 121 -10.40 2.51 -3.74
C VAL A 121 -9.54 3.57 -4.38
N SER A 122 -10.12 4.66 -4.90
CA SER A 122 -9.33 5.72 -5.55
C SER A 122 -8.36 6.41 -4.59
N ILE A 123 -7.27 6.92 -5.12
CA ILE A 123 -6.22 7.61 -4.35
C ILE A 123 -6.80 8.73 -3.46
N PRO A 124 -7.68 9.64 -3.95
CA PRO A 124 -8.25 10.68 -3.12
C PRO A 124 -9.08 10.13 -1.96
N ARG A 125 -9.78 9.00 -2.16
CA ARG A 125 -10.63 8.40 -1.13
C ARG A 125 -9.87 7.56 -0.11
N ALA A 126 -8.66 7.12 -0.45
CA ALA A 126 -7.75 6.45 0.48
C ALA A 126 -7.18 7.40 1.55
N ILE A 127 -7.16 8.71 1.26
CA ILE A 127 -6.70 9.76 2.15
C ILE A 127 -7.87 10.22 3.03
N ARG A 128 -7.63 10.31 4.35
CA ARG A 128 -8.59 10.88 5.29
C ARG A 128 -8.11 12.24 5.77
N SER A 129 -8.86 13.27 5.43
CA SER A 129 -8.65 14.64 5.92
C SER A 129 -9.98 15.16 6.47
N VAL A 130 -10.11 15.25 7.78
CA VAL A 130 -11.40 15.58 8.45
C VAL A 130 -11.45 17.01 8.94
N GLY A 131 -10.32 17.68 9.10
CA GLY A 131 -10.30 19.00 9.69
C GLY A 131 -9.27 19.94 9.07
N ALA A 132 -9.71 20.86 8.21
CA ALA A 132 -8.92 22.04 7.94
C ALA A 132 -9.19 23.12 9.02
N PRO A 133 -8.18 23.86 9.50
CA PRO A 133 -8.39 25.04 10.31
C PRO A 133 -9.35 26.00 9.60
N MET A 134 -10.26 26.67 10.33
CA MET A 134 -11.20 27.65 9.76
C MET A 134 -10.49 28.77 8.97
N THR A 135 -9.20 28.96 9.18
CA THR A 135 -8.37 29.94 8.47
C THR A 135 -7.97 29.49 7.07
N VAL A 136 -8.11 28.19 6.75
CA VAL A 136 -7.76 27.63 5.44
C VAL A 136 -9.03 27.32 4.68
N THR A 137 -9.41 28.19 3.75
CA THR A 137 -10.61 28.04 2.91
C THR A 137 -10.43 27.04 1.76
N ASP A 138 -9.20 26.62 1.49
CA ASP A 138 -8.79 25.79 0.34
C ASP A 138 -8.05 24.53 0.78
N SER A 139 -8.67 23.74 1.65
CA SER A 139 -8.09 22.49 2.16
C SER A 139 -7.94 21.41 1.09
N GLN A 140 -8.79 21.43 0.06
CA GLN A 140 -8.74 20.49 -1.04
C GLN A 140 -7.42 20.60 -1.83
N SER A 141 -6.91 21.81 -2.06
CA SER A 141 -5.65 22.02 -2.78
C SER A 141 -4.43 21.40 -2.05
N PHE A 142 -4.49 21.26 -0.73
CA PHE A 142 -3.45 20.57 0.03
C PHE A 142 -3.47 19.05 -0.22
N THR A 143 -4.67 18.45 -0.26
CA THR A 143 -4.81 17.03 -0.60
C THR A 143 -4.34 16.75 -2.03
N GLU A 144 -4.71 17.59 -2.98
CA GLU A 144 -4.25 17.51 -4.37
C GLU A 144 -2.73 17.67 -4.49
N ALA A 145 -2.14 18.59 -3.70
CA ALA A 145 -0.70 18.76 -3.65
C ALA A 145 0.01 17.53 -3.06
N LEU A 146 -0.56 16.92 -2.02
CA LEU A 146 -0.04 15.66 -1.48
C LEU A 146 -0.03 14.55 -2.54
N ILE A 147 -1.17 14.35 -3.21
CA ILE A 147 -1.30 13.34 -4.27
C ILE A 147 -0.24 13.59 -5.34
N ARG A 148 -0.13 14.82 -5.84
CA ARG A 148 0.85 15.18 -6.87
C ARG A 148 2.29 14.91 -6.44
N ILE A 149 2.67 15.27 -5.20
CA ILE A 149 4.03 15.05 -4.67
C ILE A 149 4.32 13.54 -4.57
N ARG A 150 3.37 12.77 -4.03
CA ARG A 150 3.56 11.33 -3.87
C ARG A 150 3.53 10.59 -5.20
N THR A 151 2.74 11.05 -6.17
CA THR A 151 2.76 10.50 -7.53
C THR A 151 4.09 10.79 -8.24
N ASN A 152 4.64 12.00 -8.10
CA ASN A 152 5.95 12.33 -8.66
C ASN A 152 7.10 11.51 -8.04
N ASN A 153 6.93 11.04 -6.81
CA ASN A 153 7.89 10.18 -6.11
C ASN A 153 7.55 8.68 -6.28
N GLU A 154 6.64 8.32 -7.17
CA GLU A 154 6.20 6.94 -7.44
C GLU A 154 5.60 6.22 -6.22
N LEU A 155 5.27 6.97 -5.16
CA LEU A 155 4.62 6.43 -3.97
C LEU A 155 3.11 6.25 -4.16
N TYR A 156 2.49 7.02 -5.06
CA TYR A 156 1.08 6.87 -5.46
C TYR A 156 1.01 6.57 -6.95
N GLN A 157 0.40 5.43 -7.29
CA GLN A 157 0.35 4.90 -8.65
C GLN A 157 -1.07 4.49 -9.01
N LEU A 158 -1.49 4.84 -10.23
CA LEU A 158 -2.68 4.30 -10.86
C LEU A 158 -2.26 3.67 -12.20
N ASN A 159 -2.24 2.34 -12.23
CA ASN A 159 -1.77 1.53 -13.34
C ASN A 159 -2.99 0.91 -14.03
N GLU A 160 -3.63 1.67 -14.91
CA GLU A 160 -4.78 1.20 -15.68
C GLU A 160 -4.36 0.18 -16.74
N ASN A 161 -5.19 -0.84 -16.94
CA ASN A 161 -4.93 -1.96 -17.88
C ASN A 161 -3.63 -2.75 -17.54
N ALA A 162 -3.14 -2.66 -16.31
CA ALA A 162 -1.92 -3.34 -15.88
C ALA A 162 -2.17 -4.75 -15.31
N VAL A 163 -3.42 -5.12 -15.08
CA VAL A 163 -3.80 -6.48 -14.68
C VAL A 163 -4.13 -7.28 -15.93
N SER A 164 -3.31 -8.28 -16.27
CA SER A 164 -3.68 -9.29 -17.26
C SER A 164 -4.71 -10.22 -16.63
N PHE A 165 -5.83 -10.41 -17.30
CA PHE A 165 -6.91 -11.28 -16.82
C PHE A 165 -7.30 -12.27 -17.89
N ASP A 166 -6.77 -13.48 -17.79
CA ASP A 166 -6.88 -14.54 -18.80
C ASP A 166 -8.12 -15.40 -18.52
N GLU A 167 -8.97 -15.55 -19.53
CA GLU A 167 -10.21 -16.36 -19.53
C GLU A 167 -11.11 -16.08 -18.31
N GLN A 168 -11.12 -14.83 -17.83
CA GLN A 168 -11.84 -14.40 -16.64
C GLN A 168 -11.55 -15.25 -15.38
N THR A 169 -10.41 -15.92 -15.36
CA THR A 169 -10.07 -16.88 -14.29
C THR A 169 -8.73 -16.56 -13.66
N LEU A 170 -7.69 -16.34 -14.45
CA LEU A 170 -6.34 -16.08 -13.94
C LEU A 170 -6.00 -14.61 -14.10
N PHE A 171 -5.59 -13.99 -13.02
CA PHE A 171 -5.10 -12.60 -13.05
C PHE A 171 -3.64 -12.53 -12.60
N ARG A 172 -2.93 -11.55 -13.15
CA ARG A 172 -1.56 -11.22 -12.76
C ARG A 172 -1.28 -9.76 -13.00
N THR A 173 -0.49 -9.17 -12.12
CA THR A 173 0.04 -7.80 -12.26
C THR A 173 1.39 -7.70 -11.60
N SER A 174 2.20 -6.74 -12.03
CA SER A 174 3.44 -6.35 -11.37
C SER A 174 3.32 -4.90 -10.90
N ILE A 175 3.66 -4.65 -9.64
CA ILE A 175 3.63 -3.32 -9.03
C ILE A 175 5.06 -2.93 -8.67
N ALA A 176 5.51 -1.81 -9.22
CA ALA A 176 6.81 -1.26 -8.89
C ALA A 176 6.81 -0.67 -7.47
N LEU A 177 7.75 -1.09 -6.66
CA LEU A 177 7.97 -0.60 -5.30
C LEU A 177 9.21 0.30 -5.32
N PRO A 178 9.06 1.62 -5.05
CA PRO A 178 10.20 2.53 -5.05
C PRO A 178 11.15 2.27 -3.88
N SER A 179 12.34 2.84 -3.93
CA SER A 179 13.35 2.70 -2.87
C SER A 179 12.97 3.36 -1.55
N ASP A 180 12.08 4.37 -1.58
CA ASP A 180 11.65 5.15 -0.40
C ASP A 180 10.36 4.59 0.22
N LEU A 181 10.37 3.29 0.54
CA LEU A 181 9.25 2.65 1.22
C LEU A 181 9.32 2.84 2.75
N THR A 182 8.18 3.08 3.36
CA THR A 182 8.02 3.07 4.82
C THR A 182 7.90 1.63 5.31
N GLU A 183 8.65 1.29 6.36
CA GLU A 183 8.53 -0.01 7.04
C GLU A 183 7.15 -0.17 7.68
N GLY A 184 6.56 -1.36 7.56
CA GLY A 184 5.27 -1.70 8.18
C GLY A 184 4.47 -2.73 7.41
N ASP A 185 3.26 -2.96 7.86
CA ASP A 185 2.34 -3.92 7.27
C ASP A 185 1.59 -3.25 6.10
N TYR A 186 1.74 -3.80 4.91
CA TYR A 186 1.09 -3.36 3.70
C TYR A 186 -0.14 -4.24 3.45
N LYS A 187 -1.26 -3.60 3.14
CA LYS A 187 -2.51 -4.30 2.83
C LYS A 187 -2.72 -4.40 1.33
N THR A 188 -2.83 -5.61 0.84
CA THR A 188 -3.18 -5.89 -0.55
C THR A 188 -4.65 -6.27 -0.60
N ARG A 189 -5.45 -5.46 -1.30
CA ARG A 189 -6.87 -5.72 -1.53
C ARG A 189 -7.09 -6.05 -2.99
N ILE A 190 -7.84 -7.12 -3.24
CA ILE A 190 -8.28 -7.53 -4.57
C ILE A 190 -9.79 -7.43 -4.59
N LEU A 191 -10.28 -6.64 -5.52
CA LEU A 191 -11.70 -6.43 -5.73
C LEU A 191 -12.06 -7.01 -7.09
N LEU A 192 -13.04 -7.88 -7.12
CA LEU A 192 -13.68 -8.32 -8.35
C LEU A 192 -14.88 -7.42 -8.60
N THR A 193 -14.96 -6.86 -9.79
CA THR A 193 -16.07 -5.98 -10.16
C THR A 193 -16.80 -6.52 -11.39
N ARG A 194 -18.09 -6.24 -11.46
CA ARG A 194 -18.95 -6.57 -12.60
C ARG A 194 -19.93 -5.43 -12.82
N SER A 195 -19.97 -4.87 -14.04
CA SER A 195 -20.81 -3.71 -14.37
C SER A 195 -20.64 -2.56 -13.38
N GLY A 196 -19.39 -2.27 -12.95
CA GLY A 196 -19.06 -1.19 -12.03
C GLY A 196 -19.41 -1.44 -10.55
N LYS A 197 -19.83 -2.66 -10.17
CA LYS A 197 -20.14 -3.05 -8.78
C LYS A 197 -19.15 -4.06 -8.26
N VAL A 198 -18.77 -3.93 -7.00
CA VAL A 198 -17.91 -4.91 -6.33
C VAL A 198 -18.73 -6.15 -5.99
N VAL A 199 -18.35 -7.29 -6.57
CA VAL A 199 -19.01 -8.59 -6.33
C VAL A 199 -18.26 -9.45 -5.32
N SER A 200 -16.94 -9.26 -5.19
CA SER A 200 -16.13 -9.96 -4.19
C SER A 200 -14.93 -9.10 -3.79
N SER A 201 -14.48 -9.24 -2.55
CA SER A 201 -13.28 -8.58 -2.05
C SER A 201 -12.45 -9.56 -1.23
N PHE A 202 -11.14 -9.53 -1.47
CA PHE A 202 -10.16 -10.30 -0.74
C PHE A 202 -9.07 -9.36 -0.22
N GLU A 203 -8.61 -9.59 1.02
CA GLU A 203 -7.55 -8.78 1.64
C GLU A 203 -6.47 -9.71 2.19
N THR A 204 -5.21 -9.35 1.96
CA THR A 204 -4.04 -10.02 2.53
C THR A 204 -3.00 -8.99 2.94
N GLU A 205 -2.08 -9.39 3.79
CA GLU A 205 -1.01 -8.54 4.30
C GLU A 205 0.33 -8.93 3.69
N LEU A 206 1.17 -7.92 3.44
CA LEU A 206 2.53 -8.03 2.98
C LEU A 206 3.41 -7.29 4.01
N ASP A 207 4.39 -7.99 4.56
CA ASP A 207 5.26 -7.42 5.57
C ASP A 207 6.49 -6.75 4.92
N VAL A 208 6.66 -5.45 5.15
CA VAL A 208 7.80 -4.66 4.64
C VAL A 208 8.68 -4.26 5.81
N ARG A 209 9.88 -4.81 5.89
CA ARG A 209 10.81 -4.62 7.00
C ARG A 209 12.16 -4.11 6.53
N LYS A 210 12.68 -3.14 7.26
CA LYS A 210 14.09 -2.78 7.14
C LYS A 210 14.93 -3.89 7.76
N VAL A 211 15.90 -4.38 6.98
CA VAL A 211 16.82 -5.43 7.41
C VAL A 211 18.25 -4.97 7.15
N GLY A 212 19.19 -5.50 7.91
CA GLY A 212 20.62 -5.19 7.71
C GLY A 212 21.34 -4.93 9.02
N LEU A 213 22.66 -4.78 8.91
CA LEU A 213 23.54 -4.53 10.04
C LEU A 213 23.21 -3.20 10.74
N GLU A 214 22.76 -2.20 9.98
CA GLU A 214 22.41 -0.87 10.46
C GLU A 214 21.23 -0.96 11.44
N LYS A 215 20.18 -1.70 11.07
CA LYS A 215 19.02 -1.90 11.94
C LYS A 215 19.43 -2.69 13.19
N PHE A 216 20.21 -3.76 13.03
CA PHE A 216 20.73 -4.52 14.16
C PHE A 216 21.51 -3.64 15.15
N LEU A 217 22.43 -2.81 14.65
CA LEU A 217 23.22 -1.91 15.50
C LEU A 217 22.35 -0.80 16.13
N PHE A 218 21.39 -0.26 15.37
CA PHE A 218 20.45 0.74 15.88
C PHE A 218 19.59 0.16 16.99
N ASP A 219 18.97 -0.99 16.77
CA ASP A 219 18.11 -1.65 17.76
C ASP A 219 18.94 -2.04 19.00
N LEU A 220 20.14 -2.58 18.81
CA LEU A 220 21.06 -2.92 19.90
C LEU A 220 21.43 -1.68 20.75
N SER A 221 21.69 -0.54 20.09
CA SER A 221 22.03 0.71 20.78
C SER A 221 20.87 1.28 21.61
N ARG A 222 19.62 1.03 21.18
CA ARG A 222 18.41 1.54 21.85
C ARG A 222 17.85 0.58 22.88
N GLN A 223 17.82 -0.70 22.57
CA GLN A 223 17.22 -1.72 23.44
C GLN A 223 18.20 -2.25 24.49
N GLN A 224 19.48 -2.33 24.15
CA GLN A 224 20.54 -2.87 25.00
C GLN A 224 21.80 -2.00 24.98
N PRO A 225 21.77 -0.76 25.48
CA PRO A 225 22.87 0.19 25.34
C PRO A 225 24.16 -0.27 26.01
N LEU A 226 24.08 -1.05 27.10
CA LEU A 226 25.26 -1.64 27.74
C LEU A 226 25.97 -2.66 26.84
N VAL A 227 25.20 -3.53 26.18
CA VAL A 227 25.74 -4.54 25.26
C VAL A 227 26.38 -3.84 24.04
N TYR A 228 25.72 -2.83 23.49
CA TYR A 228 26.26 -2.01 22.40
C TYR A 228 27.58 -1.32 22.80
N GLY A 229 27.64 -0.74 24.02
CA GLY A 229 28.83 -0.08 24.53
C GLY A 229 30.02 -1.05 24.71
N ILE A 230 29.77 -2.23 25.29
CA ILE A 230 30.81 -3.28 25.44
C ILE A 230 31.28 -3.77 24.06
N LEU A 231 30.36 -4.02 23.14
CA LEU A 231 30.67 -4.45 21.78
C LEU A 231 31.56 -3.42 21.05
N SER A 232 31.16 -2.14 21.12
CA SER A 232 31.92 -1.04 20.50
C SER A 232 33.32 -0.90 21.08
N LEU A 233 33.47 -1.00 22.41
CA LEU A 233 34.75 -0.95 23.08
C LEU A 233 35.63 -2.13 22.70
N THR A 234 35.07 -3.33 22.64
CA THR A 234 35.80 -4.54 22.24
C THR A 234 36.30 -4.43 20.82
N ILE A 235 35.49 -3.98 19.88
CA ILE A 235 35.87 -3.75 18.48
C ILE A 235 37.00 -2.73 18.40
N ALA A 236 36.91 -1.61 19.14
CA ALA A 236 37.91 -0.56 19.14
C ALA A 236 39.28 -1.08 19.66
N ILE A 237 39.29 -1.88 20.76
CA ILE A 237 40.51 -2.50 21.31
C ILE A 237 41.12 -3.47 20.32
N LEU A 238 40.30 -4.36 19.73
CA LEU A 238 40.80 -5.35 18.75
C LEU A 238 41.34 -4.68 17.48
N ALA A 239 40.66 -3.64 16.99
CA ALA A 239 41.11 -2.88 15.83
C ALA A 239 42.42 -2.14 16.11
N GLY A 240 42.54 -1.49 17.29
CA GLY A 240 43.77 -0.82 17.69
C GLY A 240 44.96 -1.80 17.88
N TRP A 241 44.71 -2.94 18.52
CA TRP A 241 45.74 -3.99 18.68
C TRP A 241 46.12 -4.59 17.35
N GLY A 242 45.13 -4.92 16.48
CA GLY A 242 45.40 -5.46 15.14
C GLY A 242 46.20 -4.50 14.26
N ALA A 243 45.84 -3.21 14.25
CA ALA A 243 46.59 -2.20 13.53
C ALA A 243 48.04 -2.12 14.02
N SER A 244 48.28 -2.12 15.36
CA SER A 244 49.62 -2.09 15.95
C SER A 244 50.42 -3.31 15.54
N ALA A 245 49.85 -4.52 15.56
CA ALA A 245 50.48 -5.75 15.17
C ALA A 245 50.90 -5.75 13.67
N ILE A 246 50.04 -5.27 12.80
CA ILE A 246 50.31 -5.16 11.35
C ILE A 246 51.48 -4.18 11.11
N PHE A 247 51.47 -3.02 11.74
CA PHE A 247 52.57 -2.06 11.59
C PHE A 247 53.92 -2.57 12.14
N GLN A 248 53.90 -3.46 13.13
CA GLN A 248 55.13 -4.10 13.62
C GLN A 248 55.72 -5.11 12.65
N VAL A 249 54.90 -5.80 11.87
CA VAL A 249 55.35 -6.80 10.85
C VAL A 249 55.93 -6.10 9.63
N PHE A 250 55.48 -4.92 9.28
CA PHE A 250 55.93 -4.15 8.12
C PHE A 250 57.13 -3.19 8.43
N ARG A 251 57.60 -3.17 9.65
CA ARG A 251 58.76 -2.40 10.07
C ARG A 251 59.98 -3.27 10.20
#